data_60ccc731610925a6d046bf8517bdab87
#
_entry.id   60ccc731610925a6d046bf8517bdab87
#
_cell.length_a   1.000
_cell.length_b   1.000
_cell.length_c   1.000
_cell.angle_alpha   90.00
_cell.angle_beta   90.00
_cell.angle_gamma   90.00
#
_symmetry.space_group_name_H-M   'P 1'
#
loop_
_entity.id
_entity.type
_entity.pdbx_description
1 polymer ?
#
loop_
_entity_poly.entity_id
_entity_poly.type
_entity_poly.pdbx_seq_one_letter_code
_entity_poly.pdbx_strand_id
1 'polypeptide(L)'
;HKEYRRQRQMCIRDRIKQMQVKDVNYGKTVRKSYAKYQEILQMPNLLKIQKDSYDWFLREGLHEVFRDVAAISDYTGNLELSFLDYSLDEKPKYTIEECKERDATYAKPIKVRVRLLNKQSGEIKDQEIFMGDFPLMTNGGTFVINGAERVIVSQIVRSPGMYFGDTVDKADQHIYTATVIPYRGAWLEYETDLQDVFYVRIDKNRKLPITCLIRALGVETDAQILELFGDCLLYTSPSPR
;
A
#
# COMPACT_ATOMS: atom_id res chain seq x y z
N HIS A 1 -29.55 -43.79 -43.53
CA HIS A 1 -29.92 -43.06 -42.28
C HIS A 1 -29.75 -43.91 -41.00
N LYS A 2 -29.88 -45.25 -41.04
CA LYS A 2 -29.70 -46.12 -39.86
C LYS A 2 -28.23 -46.34 -39.49
N GLU A 3 -27.31 -46.36 -40.47
CA GLU A 3 -25.85 -46.50 -40.22
C GLU A 3 -25.24 -45.26 -39.57
N TYR A 4 -25.66 -44.06 -39.99
CA TYR A 4 -25.22 -42.83 -39.39
C TYR A 4 -25.66 -42.67 -37.93
N ARG A 5 -26.82 -43.18 -37.56
CA ARG A 5 -27.29 -43.22 -36.18
C ARG A 5 -26.48 -44.18 -35.32
N ARG A 6 -26.09 -45.35 -35.88
CA ARG A 6 -25.25 -46.33 -35.15
C ARG A 6 -23.84 -45.81 -34.92
N GLN A 7 -23.24 -45.17 -35.93
CA GLN A 7 -21.90 -44.54 -35.77
C GLN A 7 -21.93 -43.42 -34.74
N ARG A 8 -22.95 -42.56 -34.74
CA ARG A 8 -23.09 -41.52 -33.70
C ARG A 8 -23.25 -42.07 -32.29
N GLN A 9 -24.04 -43.15 -32.15
CA GLN A 9 -24.21 -43.79 -30.85
C GLN A 9 -22.95 -44.52 -30.38
N MET A 10 -22.17 -45.11 -31.27
CA MET A 10 -20.87 -45.67 -30.95
C MET A 10 -19.87 -44.60 -30.49
N CYS A 11 -19.74 -43.52 -31.22
CA CYS A 11 -18.88 -42.38 -30.82
C CYS A 11 -19.27 -41.78 -29.48
N ILE A 12 -20.57 -41.72 -29.15
CA ILE A 12 -21.04 -41.20 -27.86
C ILE A 12 -20.73 -42.20 -26.74
N ARG A 13 -20.94 -43.50 -26.97
CA ARG A 13 -20.61 -44.56 -25.98
C ARG A 13 -19.12 -44.65 -25.70
N ASP A 14 -18.27 -44.54 -26.73
CA ASP A 14 -16.81 -44.55 -26.55
C ASP A 14 -16.30 -43.29 -25.86
N ARG A 15 -16.90 -42.12 -26.11
CA ARG A 15 -16.63 -40.90 -25.34
C ARG A 15 -17.01 -41.02 -23.87
N ILE A 16 -18.13 -41.65 -23.58
CA ILE A 16 -18.59 -41.84 -22.18
C ILE A 16 -17.70 -42.85 -21.44
N LYS A 17 -17.19 -43.90 -22.14
CA LYS A 17 -16.26 -44.85 -21.55
C LYS A 17 -14.87 -44.26 -21.26
N GLN A 18 -14.46 -43.19 -21.96
CA GLN A 18 -13.20 -42.51 -21.72
C GLN A 18 -13.28 -41.41 -20.65
N MET A 19 -14.47 -41.07 -20.17
CA MET A 19 -14.63 -40.17 -19.03
C MET A 19 -14.30 -40.90 -17.72
N GLN A 20 -13.05 -40.92 -17.34
CA GLN A 20 -12.65 -41.35 -16.00
C GLN A 20 -13.08 -40.27 -15.00
N VAL A 21 -14.16 -40.53 -14.29
CA VAL A 21 -14.58 -39.69 -13.17
C VAL A 21 -13.58 -39.91 -12.03
N LYS A 22 -12.89 -38.85 -11.64
CA LYS A 22 -11.94 -38.85 -10.51
C LYS A 22 -12.53 -38.12 -9.33
N ASP A 23 -12.36 -38.65 -8.15
CA ASP A 23 -12.68 -37.94 -6.92
C ASP A 23 -11.48 -37.02 -6.57
N VAL A 24 -11.76 -35.74 -6.47
CA VAL A 24 -10.76 -34.70 -6.13
C VAL A 24 -11.15 -34.04 -4.83
N ASN A 25 -10.19 -33.99 -3.90
CA ASN A 25 -10.38 -33.37 -2.60
C ASN A 25 -10.17 -31.85 -2.70
N TYR A 26 -11.19 -31.07 -2.38
CA TYR A 26 -11.14 -29.63 -2.23
C TYR A 26 -11.30 -29.27 -0.75
N GLY A 27 -10.21 -29.30 -0.01
CA GLY A 27 -10.23 -29.06 1.42
C GLY A 27 -11.10 -30.07 2.19
N LYS A 28 -12.23 -29.64 2.73
CA LYS A 28 -13.16 -30.49 3.50
C LYS A 28 -14.16 -31.27 2.64
N THR A 29 -14.22 -31.02 1.35
CA THR A 29 -15.23 -31.65 0.45
C THR A 29 -14.58 -32.44 -0.66
N VAL A 30 -15.15 -33.63 -0.95
CA VAL A 30 -14.77 -34.44 -2.09
C VAL A 30 -15.71 -34.14 -3.25
N ARG A 31 -15.17 -33.77 -4.41
CA ARG A 31 -15.94 -33.47 -5.61
C ARG A 31 -15.54 -34.42 -6.74
N LYS A 32 -16.49 -34.77 -7.58
CA LYS A 32 -16.22 -35.56 -8.78
C LYS A 32 -15.75 -34.67 -9.90
N SER A 33 -14.53 -34.94 -10.42
CA SER A 33 -13.99 -34.26 -11.59
C SER A 33 -14.34 -35.06 -12.86
N TYR A 34 -14.95 -34.38 -13.81
CA TYR A 34 -15.26 -34.87 -15.16
C TYR A 34 -14.27 -34.32 -16.19
N ALA A 35 -13.13 -33.77 -15.75
CA ALA A 35 -12.14 -33.18 -16.62
C ALA A 35 -11.57 -34.23 -17.58
N LYS A 36 -11.57 -33.93 -18.86
CA LYS A 36 -11.03 -34.78 -19.92
C LYS A 36 -9.50 -34.77 -19.97
N TYR A 37 -8.91 -33.62 -19.57
CA TYR A 37 -7.49 -33.42 -19.52
C TYR A 37 -7.02 -33.27 -18.07
N GLN A 38 -5.78 -33.66 -17.79
CA GLN A 38 -5.16 -33.37 -16.51
C GLN A 38 -4.95 -31.87 -16.39
N GLU A 39 -5.16 -31.35 -15.19
CA GLU A 39 -4.84 -29.97 -14.87
C GLU A 39 -3.33 -29.75 -15.08
N ILE A 40 -2.97 -28.91 -16.02
CA ILE A 40 -1.57 -28.54 -16.29
C ILE A 40 -1.11 -27.49 -15.29
N LEU A 41 -2.02 -26.58 -14.91
CA LEU A 41 -1.80 -25.53 -13.94
C LEU A 41 -2.74 -25.73 -12.75
N GLN A 42 -2.20 -25.63 -11.55
CA GLN A 42 -3.02 -25.62 -10.34
C GLN A 42 -3.88 -24.36 -10.32
N MET A 43 -5.13 -24.50 -9.86
CA MET A 43 -6.00 -23.34 -9.65
C MET A 43 -5.35 -22.39 -8.66
N PRO A 44 -5.14 -21.09 -9.03
CA PRO A 44 -4.54 -20.15 -8.13
C PRO A 44 -5.43 -19.92 -6.90
N ASN A 45 -4.81 -19.75 -5.75
CA ASN A 45 -5.54 -19.38 -4.54
C ASN A 45 -5.99 -17.91 -4.67
N LEU A 46 -7.28 -17.68 -4.86
CA LEU A 46 -7.86 -16.35 -5.05
C LEU A 46 -7.70 -15.43 -3.83
N LEU A 47 -7.48 -16.00 -2.65
CA LEU A 47 -7.25 -15.26 -1.40
C LEU A 47 -5.76 -14.99 -1.13
N LYS A 48 -4.87 -15.46 -2.01
CA LYS A 48 -3.42 -15.36 -1.78
C LYS A 48 -2.96 -13.91 -1.61
N ILE A 49 -3.43 -13.01 -2.48
CA ILE A 49 -3.05 -11.59 -2.47
C ILE A 49 -3.34 -10.95 -1.09
N GLN A 50 -4.53 -11.20 -0.55
CA GLN A 50 -4.94 -10.63 0.74
C GLN A 50 -4.15 -11.23 1.89
N LYS A 51 -3.94 -12.55 1.90
CA LYS A 51 -3.18 -13.24 2.95
C LYS A 51 -1.71 -12.84 2.94
N ASP A 52 -1.07 -12.86 1.77
CA ASP A 52 0.33 -12.49 1.62
C ASP A 52 0.56 -11.00 2.03
N SER A 53 -0.37 -10.11 1.67
CA SER A 53 -0.33 -8.71 2.08
C SER A 53 -0.46 -8.53 3.59
N TYR A 54 -1.34 -9.30 4.24
CA TYR A 54 -1.51 -9.24 5.69
C TYR A 54 -0.31 -9.84 6.43
N ASP A 55 0.23 -10.95 5.93
CA ASP A 55 1.43 -11.58 6.50
C ASP A 55 2.65 -10.67 6.36
N TRP A 56 2.81 -10.01 5.22
CA TRP A 56 3.84 -9.00 5.03
C TRP A 56 3.66 -7.82 6.01
N PHE A 57 2.42 -7.35 6.16
CA PHE A 57 2.13 -6.24 7.07
C PHE A 57 2.50 -6.57 8.52
N LEU A 58 2.20 -7.80 8.98
CA LEU A 58 2.56 -8.23 10.32
C LEU A 58 4.06 -8.41 10.53
N ARG A 59 4.81 -8.81 9.48
CA ARG A 59 6.26 -9.07 9.59
C ARG A 59 7.10 -7.82 9.38
N GLU A 60 6.75 -7.02 8.39
CA GLU A 60 7.57 -5.90 7.93
C GLU A 60 6.83 -4.56 8.06
N GLY A 61 5.57 -4.49 7.62
CA GLY A 61 4.83 -3.25 7.54
C GLY A 61 4.63 -2.54 8.88
N LEU A 62 4.40 -3.27 9.96
CA LEU A 62 4.32 -2.68 11.29
C LEU A 62 5.66 -2.11 11.75
N HIS A 63 6.78 -2.78 11.45
CA HIS A 63 8.12 -2.24 11.75
C HIS A 63 8.41 -0.96 10.96
N GLU A 64 8.00 -0.90 9.69
CA GLU A 64 8.13 0.31 8.89
C GLU A 64 7.31 1.46 9.48
N VAL A 65 6.07 1.21 9.89
CA VAL A 65 5.20 2.24 10.50
C VAL A 65 5.84 2.80 11.78
N PHE A 66 6.34 1.94 12.68
CA PHE A 66 6.99 2.41 13.90
C PHE A 66 8.32 3.13 13.64
N ARG A 67 9.05 2.73 12.59
CA ARG A 67 10.27 3.43 12.16
C ARG A 67 9.97 4.80 11.57
N ASP A 68 8.91 4.91 10.77
CA ASP A 68 8.51 6.15 10.12
C ASP A 68 7.99 7.20 11.10
N VAL A 69 7.35 6.77 12.21
CA VAL A 69 6.95 7.69 13.28
C VAL A 69 8.17 8.30 13.95
N ALA A 70 9.32 7.62 13.88
CA ALA A 70 10.59 8.04 14.48
C ALA A 70 10.48 8.38 15.97
N ALA A 71 11.41 9.16 16.46
CA ALA A 71 11.38 9.66 17.83
C ALA A 71 10.50 10.92 17.91
N ILE A 72 9.59 10.95 18.84
CA ILE A 72 8.74 12.10 19.13
C ILE A 72 9.49 12.97 20.17
N SER A 73 9.91 14.15 19.75
CA SER A 73 10.57 15.10 20.66
C SER A 73 9.61 16.15 21.16
N ASP A 74 9.83 16.58 22.40
CA ASP A 74 9.16 17.75 22.97
C ASP A 74 9.60 19.03 22.24
N TYR A 75 8.78 20.09 22.30
CA TYR A 75 9.08 21.38 21.68
C TYR A 75 10.38 22.01 22.21
N THR A 76 10.78 21.67 23.45
CA THR A 76 12.06 22.07 24.04
C THR A 76 13.24 21.19 23.62
N GLY A 77 12.97 20.04 22.98
CA GLY A 77 13.97 19.06 22.58
C GLY A 77 14.60 18.26 23.72
N ASN A 78 14.11 18.43 24.97
CA ASN A 78 14.67 17.79 26.16
C ASN A 78 14.18 16.38 26.40
N LEU A 79 12.93 16.09 26.00
CA LEU A 79 12.32 14.79 26.11
C LEU A 79 12.19 14.17 24.72
N GLU A 80 12.58 12.89 24.62
CA GLU A 80 12.48 12.13 23.39
C GLU A 80 11.85 10.76 23.68
N LEU A 81 10.73 10.50 23.00
CA LEU A 81 10.02 9.22 23.06
C LEU A 81 10.29 8.43 21.79
N SER A 82 10.89 7.26 21.93
CA SER A 82 11.17 6.37 20.81
C SER A 82 10.46 5.03 20.96
N PHE A 83 10.01 4.47 19.83
CA PHE A 83 9.42 3.13 19.74
C PHE A 83 10.53 2.13 19.42
N LEU A 84 10.73 1.14 20.28
CA LEU A 84 11.81 0.16 20.13
C LEU A 84 11.34 -1.08 19.39
N ASP A 85 10.24 -1.67 19.87
CA ASP A 85 9.72 -2.94 19.37
C ASP A 85 8.24 -3.08 19.72
N TYR A 86 7.54 -4.01 19.05
CA TYR A 86 6.16 -4.34 19.37
C TYR A 86 5.99 -5.84 19.56
N SER A 87 5.01 -6.21 20.35
CA SER A 87 4.60 -7.60 20.57
C SER A 87 3.09 -7.73 20.39
N LEU A 88 2.68 -8.84 19.79
CA LEU A 88 1.29 -9.25 19.69
C LEU A 88 1.11 -10.46 20.61
N ASP A 89 0.07 -10.46 21.43
CA ASP A 89 -0.23 -11.58 22.31
C ASP A 89 -0.48 -12.86 21.49
N GLU A 90 -0.12 -14.03 22.04
CA GLU A 90 -0.22 -15.30 21.32
C GLU A 90 -1.65 -15.68 20.97
N LYS A 91 -2.61 -15.38 21.83
CA LYS A 91 -4.01 -15.80 21.66
C LYS A 91 -4.96 -14.61 21.54
N PRO A 92 -5.93 -14.67 20.63
CA PRO A 92 -7.02 -13.68 20.61
C PRO A 92 -7.91 -13.83 21.86
N LYS A 93 -8.55 -12.73 22.24
CA LYS A 93 -9.42 -12.68 23.42
C LYS A 93 -10.68 -13.56 23.26
N TYR A 94 -11.23 -13.63 22.05
CA TYR A 94 -12.42 -14.40 21.71
C TYR A 94 -12.18 -15.20 20.44
N THR A 95 -12.91 -16.30 20.27
CA THR A 95 -12.97 -17.04 19.02
C THR A 95 -13.77 -16.28 17.96
N ILE A 96 -13.63 -16.68 16.70
CA ILE A 96 -14.36 -16.04 15.59
C ILE A 96 -15.89 -16.15 15.79
N GLU A 97 -16.35 -17.30 16.27
CA GLU A 97 -17.79 -17.57 16.51
C GLU A 97 -18.32 -16.71 17.65
N GLU A 98 -17.60 -16.66 18.76
CA GLU A 98 -17.94 -15.79 19.89
C GLU A 98 -17.95 -14.30 19.52
N CYS A 99 -17.03 -13.87 18.64
CA CYS A 99 -17.01 -12.49 18.16
C CYS A 99 -18.27 -12.16 17.35
N LYS A 100 -18.76 -13.11 16.54
CA LYS A 100 -20.01 -12.92 15.78
C LYS A 100 -21.25 -12.90 16.65
N GLU A 101 -21.29 -13.72 17.70
CA GLU A 101 -22.41 -13.78 18.64
C GLU A 101 -22.49 -12.55 19.57
N ARG A 102 -21.34 -12.01 19.95
CA ARG A 102 -21.22 -10.91 20.92
C ARG A 102 -21.03 -9.54 20.28
N ASP A 103 -21.12 -9.42 18.97
CA ASP A 103 -20.83 -8.20 18.23
C ASP A 103 -19.44 -7.61 18.57
N ALA A 104 -18.45 -8.51 18.79
CA ALA A 104 -17.09 -8.16 19.15
C ALA A 104 -16.15 -8.18 17.93
N THR A 105 -14.95 -7.60 18.08
CA THR A 105 -13.92 -7.62 17.06
C THR A 105 -12.92 -8.76 17.35
N TYR A 106 -12.64 -9.56 16.32
CA TYR A 106 -11.60 -10.59 16.37
C TYR A 106 -10.23 -9.94 16.29
N ALA A 107 -9.59 -9.74 17.45
CA ALA A 107 -8.36 -8.98 17.57
C ALA A 107 -7.42 -9.57 18.63
N LYS A 108 -6.16 -9.15 18.57
CA LYS A 108 -5.14 -9.35 19.61
C LYS A 108 -4.65 -8.01 20.13
N PRO A 109 -4.34 -7.91 21.43
CA PRO A 109 -3.72 -6.70 21.96
C PRO A 109 -2.31 -6.53 21.38
N ILE A 110 -2.02 -5.32 20.94
CA ILE A 110 -0.67 -4.90 20.56
C ILE A 110 -0.04 -4.13 21.72
N LYS A 111 1.14 -4.56 22.12
CA LYS A 111 1.97 -3.92 23.14
C LYS A 111 3.22 -3.40 22.47
N VAL A 112 3.63 -2.22 22.83
CA VAL A 112 4.79 -1.55 22.27
C VAL A 112 5.76 -1.19 23.36
N ARG A 113 7.02 -1.54 23.16
CA ARG A 113 8.11 -1.13 24.07
C ARG A 113 8.57 0.25 23.66
N VAL A 114 8.36 1.21 24.55
CA VAL A 114 8.74 2.60 24.34
C VAL A 114 9.90 2.97 25.28
N ARG A 115 10.75 3.86 24.78
CA ARG A 115 11.85 4.46 25.53
C ARG A 115 11.63 5.95 25.63
N LEU A 116 11.63 6.45 26.86
CA LEU A 116 11.64 7.87 27.16
C LEU A 116 13.04 8.26 27.59
N LEU A 117 13.66 9.15 26.82
CA LEU A 117 14.97 9.74 27.11
C LEU A 117 14.79 11.18 27.59
N ASN A 118 15.27 11.49 28.78
CA ASN A 118 15.43 12.87 29.25
C ASN A 118 16.86 13.31 29.02
N LYS A 119 17.08 14.21 28.05
CA LYS A 119 18.41 14.68 27.66
C LYS A 119 19.08 15.58 28.72
N GLN A 120 18.28 16.22 29.60
CA GLN A 120 18.82 17.05 30.67
C GLN A 120 19.37 16.24 31.83
N SER A 121 18.62 15.22 32.29
CA SER A 121 19.03 14.37 33.40
C SER A 121 19.82 13.14 32.96
N GLY A 122 19.82 12.80 31.66
CA GLY A 122 20.39 11.57 31.13
C GLY A 122 19.58 10.30 31.53
N GLU A 123 18.40 10.48 32.09
CA GLU A 123 17.55 9.37 32.55
C GLU A 123 16.87 8.69 31.38
N ILE A 124 16.93 7.35 31.34
CA ILE A 124 16.27 6.50 30.34
C ILE A 124 15.23 5.63 31.07
N LYS A 125 13.99 5.69 30.58
CA LYS A 125 12.90 4.83 31.06
C LYS A 125 12.37 3.99 29.91
N ASP A 126 12.46 2.67 30.04
CA ASP A 126 11.88 1.72 29.10
C ASP A 126 10.61 1.14 29.73
N GLN A 127 9.51 1.16 29.01
CA GLN A 127 8.23 0.62 29.45
C GLN A 127 7.48 -0.02 28.28
N GLU A 128 6.79 -1.12 28.57
CA GLU A 128 5.84 -1.72 27.64
C GLU A 128 4.47 -1.10 27.86
N ILE A 129 3.87 -0.56 26.79
CA ILE A 129 2.56 0.06 26.84
C ILE A 129 1.58 -0.67 25.92
N PHE A 130 0.34 -0.76 26.34
CA PHE A 130 -0.76 -1.24 25.51
C PHE A 130 -1.18 -0.14 24.54
N MET A 131 -1.08 -0.42 23.24
CA MET A 131 -1.48 0.55 22.19
C MET A 131 -2.93 0.39 21.74
N GLY A 132 -3.45 -0.84 21.80
CA GLY A 132 -4.81 -1.12 21.36
C GLY A 132 -4.99 -2.57 20.92
N ASP A 133 -6.17 -2.88 20.42
CA ASP A 133 -6.50 -4.19 19.88
C ASP A 133 -6.30 -4.18 18.34
N PHE A 134 -5.47 -5.09 17.85
CA PHE A 134 -5.14 -5.22 16.45
C PHE A 134 -6.01 -6.32 15.81
N PRO A 135 -6.82 -6.00 14.75
CA PRO A 135 -7.72 -6.97 14.14
C PRO A 135 -6.94 -8.07 13.42
N LEU A 136 -7.40 -9.31 13.58
CA LEU A 136 -6.81 -10.48 12.95
C LEU A 136 -7.59 -10.92 11.73
N MET A 137 -6.84 -11.37 10.73
CA MET A 137 -7.43 -11.99 9.54
C MET A 137 -7.83 -13.43 9.85
N THR A 138 -9.02 -13.80 9.39
CA THR A 138 -9.50 -15.19 9.45
C THR A 138 -8.87 -16.04 8.35
N ASN A 139 -9.00 -17.35 8.45
CA ASN A 139 -8.55 -18.27 7.41
C ASN A 139 -9.20 -18.02 6.03
N GLY A 140 -10.37 -17.38 6.00
CA GLY A 140 -11.08 -16.97 4.79
C GLY A 140 -10.59 -15.66 4.18
N GLY A 141 -9.57 -14.99 4.78
CA GLY A 141 -9.09 -13.69 4.30
C GLY A 141 -10.00 -12.51 4.68
N THR A 142 -10.85 -12.69 5.68
CA THR A 142 -11.80 -11.69 6.18
C THR A 142 -11.40 -11.20 7.56
N PHE A 143 -11.99 -10.08 7.96
CA PHE A 143 -11.87 -9.52 9.32
C PHE A 143 -13.25 -9.52 9.96
N VAL A 144 -13.34 -9.91 11.24
CA VAL A 144 -14.57 -9.80 12.02
C VAL A 144 -14.46 -8.53 12.87
N ILE A 145 -15.24 -7.53 12.53
CA ILE A 145 -15.27 -6.23 13.23
C ILE A 145 -16.70 -5.97 13.69
N ASN A 146 -16.88 -5.81 15.01
CA ASN A 146 -18.19 -5.64 15.64
C ASN A 146 -19.19 -6.71 15.17
N GLY A 147 -18.77 -7.96 15.18
CA GLY A 147 -19.57 -9.12 14.77
C GLY A 147 -19.76 -9.30 13.26
N ALA A 148 -19.51 -8.27 12.46
CA ALA A 148 -19.65 -8.32 11.02
C ALA A 148 -18.37 -8.76 10.33
N GLU A 149 -18.48 -9.72 9.40
CA GLU A 149 -17.39 -10.18 8.58
C GLU A 149 -17.14 -9.21 7.42
N ARG A 150 -15.93 -8.66 7.33
CA ARG A 150 -15.53 -7.64 6.36
C ARG A 150 -14.30 -8.05 5.60
N VAL A 151 -14.15 -7.54 4.39
CA VAL A 151 -13.01 -7.76 3.52
C VAL A 151 -12.39 -6.43 3.13
N ILE A 152 -11.06 -6.37 3.15
CA ILE A 152 -10.33 -5.23 2.59
C ILE A 152 -10.24 -5.45 1.08
N VAL A 153 -10.86 -4.54 0.31
CA VAL A 153 -10.82 -4.58 -1.15
C VAL A 153 -9.51 -3.98 -1.63
N SER A 154 -8.80 -4.73 -2.48
CA SER A 154 -7.59 -4.21 -3.13
C SER A 154 -7.92 -3.00 -4.00
N GLN A 155 -7.15 -1.92 -3.85
CA GLN A 155 -7.32 -0.70 -4.60
C GLN A 155 -6.12 -0.47 -5.52
N ILE A 156 -6.39 -0.06 -6.76
CA ILE A 156 -5.35 0.32 -7.70
C ILE A 156 -5.10 1.82 -7.54
N VAL A 157 -3.89 2.17 -7.17
CA VAL A 157 -3.42 3.55 -7.01
C VAL A 157 -2.22 3.80 -7.91
N ARG A 158 -1.93 5.07 -8.20
CA ARG A 158 -0.71 5.43 -8.91
C ARG A 158 0.50 5.05 -8.05
N SER A 159 1.52 4.46 -8.68
CA SER A 159 2.78 4.17 -8.02
C SER A 159 3.50 5.47 -7.63
N PRO A 160 4.29 5.48 -6.55
CA PRO A 160 5.21 6.58 -6.29
C PRO A 160 6.13 6.80 -7.49
N GLY A 161 6.39 8.07 -7.82
CA GLY A 161 7.21 8.41 -8.97
C GLY A 161 6.90 9.78 -9.53
N MET A 162 7.47 10.09 -10.68
CA MET A 162 7.27 11.37 -11.37
C MET A 162 6.45 11.14 -12.64
N TYR A 163 5.39 11.92 -12.80
CA TYR A 163 4.46 11.85 -13.92
C TYR A 163 4.54 13.15 -14.70
N PHE A 164 4.80 13.05 -15.98
CA PHE A 164 4.89 14.19 -16.89
C PHE A 164 3.60 14.33 -17.68
N GLY A 165 3.18 15.57 -17.91
CA GLY A 165 2.03 15.91 -18.72
C GLY A 165 2.36 17.09 -19.64
N ASP A 166 1.72 17.12 -20.79
CA ASP A 166 1.76 18.21 -21.75
C ASP A 166 0.31 18.61 -22.05
N THR A 167 -0.02 19.87 -21.85
CA THR A 167 -1.35 20.44 -22.15
C THR A 167 -1.18 21.64 -23.04
N VAL A 168 -2.01 21.75 -24.07
CA VAL A 168 -1.99 22.87 -25.01
C VAL A 168 -3.07 23.87 -24.61
N ASP A 169 -2.70 25.13 -24.44
CA ASP A 169 -3.64 26.22 -24.15
C ASP A 169 -4.39 26.65 -25.40
N LYS A 170 -5.41 27.48 -25.23
CA LYS A 170 -6.24 28.06 -26.33
C LYS A 170 -5.42 28.85 -27.36
N ALA A 171 -4.23 29.30 -26.98
CA ALA A 171 -3.29 30.01 -27.84
C ALA A 171 -2.28 29.10 -28.55
N ASP A 172 -2.51 27.77 -28.52
CA ASP A 172 -1.63 26.76 -29.10
C ASP A 172 -0.22 26.71 -28.45
N GLN A 173 -0.11 27.17 -27.19
CA GLN A 173 1.12 27.10 -26.41
C GLN A 173 1.13 25.86 -25.53
N HIS A 174 2.27 25.19 -25.47
CA HIS A 174 2.46 24.02 -24.63
C HIS A 174 2.75 24.42 -23.19
N ILE A 175 1.98 23.88 -22.26
CA ILE A 175 2.19 24.00 -20.83
C ILE A 175 2.65 22.63 -20.33
N TYR A 176 3.87 22.55 -19.86
CA TYR A 176 4.44 21.32 -19.33
C TYR A 176 4.14 21.21 -17.84
N THR A 177 3.67 20.06 -17.43
CA THR A 177 3.39 19.75 -16.04
C THR A 177 4.16 18.52 -15.60
N ALA A 178 4.57 18.49 -14.36
CA ALA A 178 5.16 17.31 -13.76
C ALA A 178 4.66 17.16 -12.33
N THR A 179 4.23 15.96 -11.97
CA THR A 179 3.74 15.66 -10.64
C THR A 179 4.61 14.61 -9.99
N VAL A 180 5.22 14.93 -8.86
CA VAL A 180 5.94 13.97 -8.04
C VAL A 180 5.01 13.45 -6.97
N ILE A 181 4.75 12.14 -7.03
CA ILE A 181 3.94 11.42 -6.06
C ILE A 181 4.90 10.65 -5.15
N PRO A 182 5.01 11.03 -3.87
CA PRO A 182 5.82 10.29 -2.92
C PRO A 182 5.12 9.01 -2.47
N TYR A 183 5.85 8.09 -1.88
CA TYR A 183 5.27 6.93 -1.20
C TYR A 183 4.36 7.37 -0.05
N ARG A 184 4.75 8.40 0.70
CA ARG A 184 4.00 9.00 1.79
C ARG A 184 4.34 10.48 1.89
N GLY A 185 3.34 11.34 1.99
CA GLY A 185 3.52 12.79 2.17
C GLY A 185 2.84 13.63 1.10
N ALA A 186 3.19 14.90 1.06
CA ALA A 186 2.61 15.88 0.15
C ALA A 186 3.09 15.68 -1.30
N TRP A 187 2.19 15.93 -2.25
CA TRP A 187 2.53 15.93 -3.67
C TRP A 187 3.23 17.21 -4.05
N LEU A 188 4.20 17.11 -4.96
CA LEU A 188 4.82 18.25 -5.61
C LEU A 188 4.32 18.34 -7.04
N GLU A 189 3.64 19.41 -7.37
CA GLU A 189 3.14 19.68 -8.71
C GLU A 189 3.97 20.81 -9.33
N TYR A 190 4.60 20.51 -10.45
CA TYR A 190 5.39 21.47 -11.23
C TYR A 190 4.58 21.86 -12.45
N GLU A 191 4.64 23.14 -12.83
CA GLU A 191 3.90 23.70 -13.94
C GLU A 191 4.70 24.85 -14.57
N THR A 192 4.78 24.87 -15.90
CA THR A 192 5.26 26.05 -16.64
C THR A 192 4.09 27.01 -16.88
N ASP A 193 4.37 28.31 -16.82
CA ASP A 193 3.38 29.34 -17.20
C ASP A 193 3.54 29.70 -18.67
N LEU A 194 2.60 30.48 -19.22
CA LEU A 194 2.63 31.04 -20.58
C LEU A 194 3.88 31.88 -20.90
N GLN A 195 4.60 32.31 -19.86
CA GLN A 195 5.84 33.07 -19.95
C GLN A 195 7.09 32.18 -19.75
N ASP A 196 6.94 30.87 -19.86
CA ASP A 196 7.98 29.86 -19.60
C ASP A 196 8.57 29.90 -18.17
N VAL A 197 7.86 30.50 -17.23
CA VAL A 197 8.26 30.54 -15.82
C VAL A 197 7.87 29.25 -15.13
N PHE A 198 8.82 28.67 -14.40
CA PHE A 198 8.66 27.40 -13.71
C PHE A 198 8.14 27.61 -12.29
N TYR A 199 6.98 27.04 -11.99
CA TYR A 199 6.35 27.11 -10.69
C TYR A 199 6.25 25.74 -10.05
N VAL A 200 6.23 25.72 -8.72
CA VAL A 200 5.95 24.54 -7.91
C VAL A 200 4.78 24.81 -6.98
N ARG A 201 3.94 23.81 -6.82
CA ARG A 201 2.86 23.79 -5.84
C ARG A 201 3.07 22.59 -4.92
N ILE A 202 3.03 22.85 -3.62
CA ILE A 202 3.16 21.83 -2.59
C ILE A 202 1.78 21.59 -2.00
N ASP A 203 1.23 20.38 -2.20
CA ASP A 203 -0.04 19.93 -1.64
C ASP A 203 -1.18 20.94 -1.80
N LYS A 204 -1.56 21.29 -3.01
CA LYS A 204 -2.66 22.23 -3.34
C LYS A 204 -2.51 23.67 -2.79
N ASN A 205 -1.37 24.00 -2.21
CA ASN A 205 -1.07 25.35 -1.76
C ASN A 205 -0.80 26.31 -2.94
N ARG A 206 -0.54 27.57 -2.62
CA ARG A 206 -0.22 28.61 -3.61
C ARG A 206 1.00 28.24 -4.44
N LYS A 207 0.99 28.57 -5.71
CA LYS A 207 2.15 28.46 -6.62
C LYS A 207 3.32 29.31 -6.10
N LEU A 208 4.50 28.73 -6.09
CA LEU A 208 5.76 29.38 -5.74
C LEU A 208 6.74 29.22 -6.91
N PRO A 209 7.62 30.19 -7.17
CA PRO A 209 8.71 29.98 -8.13
C PRO A 209 9.59 28.80 -7.71
N ILE A 210 10.06 28.03 -8.69
CA ILE A 210 10.89 26.83 -8.42
C ILE A 210 12.14 27.15 -7.61
N THR A 211 12.72 28.35 -7.79
CA THR A 211 13.90 28.80 -7.06
C THR A 211 13.69 28.85 -5.54
N CYS A 212 12.46 29.13 -5.09
CA CYS A 212 12.16 29.10 -3.66
C CYS A 212 12.27 27.69 -3.08
N LEU A 213 11.78 26.68 -3.82
CA LEU A 213 11.91 25.29 -3.42
C LEU A 213 13.37 24.85 -3.40
N ILE A 214 14.13 25.18 -4.45
CA ILE A 214 15.56 24.81 -4.56
C ILE A 214 16.35 25.37 -3.38
N ARG A 215 16.10 26.63 -3.02
CA ARG A 215 16.74 27.26 -1.83
C ARG A 215 16.33 26.57 -0.54
N ALA A 216 15.07 26.19 -0.39
CA ALA A 216 14.58 25.45 0.77
C ALA A 216 15.21 24.05 0.89
N LEU A 217 15.62 23.45 -0.22
CA LEU A 217 16.32 22.15 -0.26
C LEU A 217 17.83 22.27 0.06
N GLY A 218 18.35 23.48 0.30
CA GLY A 218 19.71 23.69 0.76
C GLY A 218 20.67 24.30 -0.28
N VAL A 219 20.18 24.70 -1.46
CA VAL A 219 20.98 25.44 -2.45
C VAL A 219 20.72 26.93 -2.31
N GLU A 220 21.52 27.60 -1.51
CA GLU A 220 21.25 28.97 -1.04
C GLU A 220 21.56 30.04 -2.08
N THR A 221 22.62 29.87 -2.87
CA THR A 221 23.15 30.92 -3.76
C THR A 221 22.69 30.77 -5.21
N ASP A 222 22.52 31.90 -5.89
CA ASP A 222 22.16 31.94 -7.31
C ASP A 222 23.22 31.25 -8.18
N ALA A 223 24.51 31.39 -7.83
CA ALA A 223 25.60 30.76 -8.54
C ALA A 223 25.50 29.22 -8.50
N GLN A 224 25.15 28.64 -7.36
CA GLN A 224 24.96 27.21 -7.20
C GLN A 224 23.71 26.71 -7.97
N ILE A 225 22.66 27.52 -8.00
CA ILE A 225 21.45 27.19 -8.78
C ILE A 225 21.78 27.18 -10.28
N LEU A 226 22.53 28.17 -10.75
CA LEU A 226 22.96 28.22 -12.15
C LEU A 226 23.94 27.09 -12.52
N GLU A 227 24.82 26.70 -11.62
CA GLU A 227 25.72 25.54 -11.82
C GLU A 227 24.92 24.23 -11.98
N LEU A 228 23.86 24.04 -11.19
CA LEU A 228 23.02 22.82 -11.25
C LEU A 228 22.15 22.77 -12.51
N PHE A 229 21.56 23.87 -12.91
CA PHE A 229 20.54 23.90 -13.98
C PHE A 229 21.03 24.54 -15.28
N GLY A 230 22.22 25.15 -15.28
CA GLY A 230 22.77 25.86 -16.43
C GLY A 230 21.90 27.06 -16.84
N ASP A 231 22.04 27.46 -18.09
CA ASP A 231 21.38 28.66 -18.62
C ASP A 231 19.83 28.51 -18.70
N CYS A 232 19.30 27.31 -18.57
CA CYS A 232 17.86 27.05 -18.68
C CYS A 232 17.01 27.78 -17.62
N LEU A 233 17.55 28.02 -16.42
CA LEU A 233 16.84 28.70 -15.34
C LEU A 233 16.89 30.22 -15.40
N LEU A 234 17.84 30.81 -16.13
CA LEU A 234 17.94 32.27 -16.32
C LEU A 234 16.71 32.89 -16.97
N TYR A 235 16.04 32.09 -17.83
CA TYR A 235 14.85 32.52 -18.59
C TYR A 235 13.54 32.07 -17.94
N THR A 236 13.57 31.12 -17.01
CA THR A 236 12.39 30.44 -16.47
C THR A 236 12.07 30.82 -15.02
N SER A 237 12.85 31.68 -14.40
CA SER A 237 12.58 32.16 -13.03
C SER A 237 12.45 33.69 -12.99
N PRO A 238 11.38 34.24 -12.37
CA PRO A 238 11.32 35.66 -12.15
C PRO A 238 12.51 36.05 -11.27
N SER A 239 13.25 37.09 -11.69
CA SER A 239 14.33 37.64 -10.90
C SER A 239 13.89 37.83 -9.44
N PRO A 240 14.61 37.34 -8.47
CA PRO A 240 14.27 37.60 -7.08
C PRO A 240 14.38 39.09 -6.80
N ARG A 241 13.24 39.72 -6.54
CA ARG A 241 13.17 41.04 -5.95
C ARG A 241 13.18 40.92 -4.46
#